data_1ca0eb5908bd0843ab4a2549e970f22a
#
_entry.id   1ca0eb5908bd0843ab4a2549e970f22a
#
_cell.length_a   1.000
_cell.length_b   1.000
_cell.length_c   1.000
_cell.angle_alpha   90.00
_cell.angle_beta   90.00
_cell.angle_gamma   90.00
#
_symmetry.space_group_name_H-M   'P 1'
#
loop_
_entity.id
_entity.type
_entity.pdbx_description
1 polymer ?
#
loop_
_entity_poly.entity_id
_entity_poly.type
_entity_poly.pdbx_seq_one_letter_code
_entity_poly.pdbx_strand_id
1 'polypeptide(L)'
;GTTGTITGVAKFLKEKNPNIKIIGAQPSEGSRIPGIRKWPEEYLPKIYDASLVDELVYVTQDDAEDMCRRLAREEGIFAGISAAGACWVAQQIAARDSNATIVFIVCDRGDRYLSTGVFPA
;
A
#
# COMPACT_ATOMS: atom_id res chain seq x y z
N GLY A 1 6.12 -5.41 -2.96
CA GLY A 1 6.99 -6.60 -2.97
C GLY A 1 7.36 -7.06 -4.35
N THR A 2 6.92 -8.25 -4.73
CA THR A 2 7.24 -8.85 -6.04
C THR A 2 6.55 -8.18 -7.22
N THR A 3 5.63 -7.27 -6.99
CA THR A 3 4.74 -6.62 -7.95
C THR A 3 3.64 -7.55 -8.52
N GLY A 4 3.54 -8.78 -8.02
CA GLY A 4 2.55 -9.75 -8.51
C GLY A 4 1.11 -9.29 -8.29
N THR A 5 0.80 -8.82 -7.08
CA THR A 5 -0.55 -8.37 -6.74
C THR A 5 -0.95 -7.14 -7.55
N ILE A 6 -0.12 -6.11 -7.56
CA ILE A 6 -0.45 -4.87 -8.27
C ILE A 6 -0.59 -5.12 -9.77
N THR A 7 0.31 -5.91 -10.35
CA THR A 7 0.29 -6.21 -11.78
C THR A 7 -0.92 -7.05 -12.16
N GLY A 8 -1.18 -8.13 -11.41
CA GLY A 8 -2.32 -9.02 -11.69
C GLY A 8 -3.67 -8.34 -11.50
N VAL A 9 -3.82 -7.62 -10.39
CA VAL A 9 -5.07 -6.89 -10.10
C VAL A 9 -5.30 -5.79 -11.12
N ALA A 10 -4.27 -5.01 -11.43
CA ALA A 10 -4.37 -3.93 -12.41
C ALA A 10 -4.78 -4.45 -13.78
N LYS A 11 -4.15 -5.53 -14.23
CA LYS A 11 -4.45 -6.14 -15.52
C LYS A 11 -5.91 -6.60 -15.59
N PHE A 12 -6.34 -7.35 -14.58
CA PHE A 12 -7.71 -7.88 -14.53
C PHE A 12 -8.75 -6.76 -14.48
N LEU A 13 -8.56 -5.80 -13.56
CA LEU A 13 -9.55 -4.73 -13.36
C LEU A 13 -9.65 -3.82 -14.59
N LYS A 14 -8.52 -3.48 -15.22
CA LYS A 14 -8.54 -2.62 -16.40
C LYS A 14 -9.15 -3.32 -17.62
N GLU A 15 -9.09 -4.65 -17.70
CA GLU A 15 -9.82 -5.41 -18.71
C GLU A 15 -11.34 -5.27 -18.51
N LYS A 16 -11.81 -5.20 -17.26
CA LYS A 16 -13.22 -5.04 -16.92
C LYS A 16 -13.70 -3.61 -17.04
N ASN A 17 -12.86 -2.67 -16.64
CA ASN A 17 -13.17 -1.24 -16.71
C ASN A 17 -11.86 -0.45 -16.85
N PRO A 18 -11.55 0.03 -18.08
CA PRO A 18 -10.29 0.76 -18.31
C PRO A 18 -10.20 2.09 -17.57
N ASN A 19 -11.30 2.59 -17.00
CA ASN A 19 -11.31 3.83 -16.22
C ASN A 19 -10.90 3.65 -14.77
N ILE A 20 -10.74 2.41 -14.30
CA ILE A 20 -10.26 2.16 -12.95
C ILE A 20 -8.82 2.66 -12.85
N LYS A 21 -8.55 3.45 -11.82
CA LYS A 21 -7.21 3.96 -11.54
C LYS A 21 -6.49 3.05 -10.56
N ILE A 22 -5.25 2.74 -10.90
CA ILE A 22 -4.36 1.91 -10.09
C ILE A 22 -3.30 2.82 -9.49
N ILE A 23 -3.29 2.87 -8.17
CA ILE A 23 -2.35 3.70 -7.40
C ILE A 23 -1.37 2.77 -6.71
N GLY A 24 -0.09 2.95 -6.98
CA GLY A 24 0.95 2.19 -6.31
C GLY A 24 1.44 2.94 -5.07
N ALA A 25 1.57 2.23 -3.95
CA ALA A 25 2.19 2.76 -2.75
C ALA A 25 3.65 2.34 -2.72
N GLN A 26 4.55 3.30 -2.57
CA GLN A 26 5.98 3.02 -2.45
C GLN A 26 6.53 3.62 -1.15
N PRO A 27 7.49 2.94 -0.51
CA PRO A 27 8.17 3.55 0.63
C PRO A 27 8.98 4.76 0.15
N SER A 28 8.91 5.86 0.89
CA SER A 28 9.75 7.01 0.63
C SER A 28 11.21 6.68 0.94
N GLU A 29 12.13 7.47 0.41
CA GLU A 29 13.55 7.25 0.59
C GLU A 29 13.90 7.18 2.08
N GLY A 30 14.69 6.16 2.46
CA GLY A 30 15.08 5.93 3.85
C GLY A 30 14.02 5.21 4.70
N SER A 31 12.81 5.03 4.19
CA SER A 31 11.76 4.33 4.93
C SER A 31 11.87 2.83 4.76
N ARG A 32 11.68 2.11 5.87
CA ARG A 32 11.61 0.65 5.89
C ARG A 32 10.22 0.23 6.31
N ILE A 33 9.48 -0.30 5.36
CA ILE A 33 8.11 -0.77 5.58
C ILE A 33 8.08 -2.25 5.18
N PRO A 34 7.95 -3.17 6.15
CA PRO A 34 7.90 -4.60 5.82
C PRO A 34 6.77 -4.89 4.82
N GLY A 35 7.07 -5.62 3.78
CA GLY A 35 6.10 -6.01 2.75
C GLY A 35 6.10 -5.17 1.50
N ILE A 36 6.67 -3.98 1.53
CA ILE A 36 6.81 -3.15 0.34
C ILE A 36 8.24 -2.63 0.20
N ARG A 37 8.65 -2.43 -1.04
CA ARG A 37 10.00 -1.93 -1.33
C ARG A 37 10.00 -1.16 -2.64
N LYS A 38 10.94 -0.22 -2.74
CA LYS A 38 11.26 0.42 -4.00
C LYS A 38 12.42 -0.35 -4.63
N TRP A 39 12.17 -1.02 -5.75
CA TRP A 39 13.21 -1.79 -6.44
C TRP A 39 14.20 -0.87 -7.15
N PRO A 40 15.51 -1.15 -7.08
CA PRO A 40 16.45 -0.56 -8.02
C PRO A 40 16.05 -0.96 -9.44
N GLU A 41 16.23 -0.06 -10.41
CA GLU A 41 15.81 -0.30 -11.78
C GLU A 41 16.38 -1.59 -12.36
N GLU A 42 17.63 -1.89 -12.06
CA GLU A 42 18.34 -3.09 -12.53
C GLU A 42 17.79 -4.40 -11.96
N TYR A 43 17.05 -4.34 -10.84
CA TYR A 43 16.47 -5.49 -10.16
C TYR A 43 14.94 -5.51 -10.21
N LEU A 44 14.33 -4.68 -11.03
CA LEU A 44 12.87 -4.68 -11.18
C LEU A 44 12.36 -6.08 -11.54
N PRO A 45 11.32 -6.59 -10.85
CA PRO A 45 10.73 -7.85 -11.24
C PRO A 45 10.28 -7.84 -12.70
N LYS A 46 10.56 -8.92 -13.42
CA LYS A 46 10.24 -9.00 -14.85
C LYS A 46 8.74 -8.98 -15.13
N ILE A 47 7.93 -9.38 -14.15
CA ILE A 47 6.46 -9.36 -14.28
C ILE A 47 5.87 -7.96 -14.10
N TYR A 48 6.64 -7.01 -13.59
CA TYR A 48 6.14 -5.66 -13.35
C TYR A 48 5.87 -4.94 -14.66
N ASP A 49 4.68 -4.36 -14.76
CA ASP A 49 4.27 -3.54 -15.91
C ASP A 49 3.86 -2.15 -15.42
N ALA A 50 4.78 -1.21 -15.56
CA ALA A 50 4.57 0.16 -15.11
C ALA A 50 3.43 0.86 -15.86
N SER A 51 3.10 0.42 -17.07
CA SER A 51 2.01 1.02 -17.86
C SER A 51 0.63 0.80 -17.24
N LEU A 52 0.50 -0.19 -16.36
CA LEU A 52 -0.76 -0.48 -15.67
C LEU A 52 -0.97 0.37 -14.41
N VAL A 53 0.08 1.06 -13.94
CA VAL A 53 0.01 1.87 -12.72
C VAL A 53 -0.15 3.33 -13.12
N ASP A 54 -1.26 3.93 -12.70
CA ASP A 54 -1.60 5.30 -13.11
C ASP A 54 -0.86 6.35 -12.29
N GLU A 55 -0.58 6.04 -11.03
CA GLU A 55 0.12 6.99 -10.15
C GLU A 55 0.88 6.21 -9.07
N LEU A 56 2.04 6.76 -8.67
CA LEU A 56 2.79 6.28 -7.50
C LEU A 56 2.71 7.32 -6.40
N VAL A 57 2.38 6.89 -5.19
CA VAL A 57 2.36 7.76 -4.02
C VAL A 57 3.33 7.18 -2.99
N TYR A 58 4.20 8.05 -2.47
CA TYR A 58 5.22 7.65 -1.51
C TYR A 58 4.68 7.80 -0.09
N VAL A 59 4.97 6.81 0.74
CA VAL A 59 4.57 6.78 2.14
C VAL A 59 5.80 6.62 3.03
N THR A 60 5.88 7.40 4.10
CA THR A 60 6.97 7.26 5.07
C THR A 60 6.70 6.10 6.03
N GLN A 61 7.76 5.57 6.62
CA GLN A 61 7.65 4.56 7.66
C GLN A 61 6.79 5.07 8.83
N ASP A 62 7.01 6.31 9.26
CA ASP A 62 6.27 6.89 10.38
C ASP A 62 4.78 7.00 10.09
N ASP A 63 4.40 7.43 8.89
CA ASP A 63 3.00 7.53 8.49
C ASP A 63 2.35 6.16 8.39
N ALA A 64 3.06 5.16 7.87
CA ALA A 64 2.55 3.79 7.80
C ALA A 64 2.35 3.19 9.19
N GLU A 65 3.30 3.37 10.09
CA GLU A 65 3.21 2.86 11.46
C GLU A 65 2.11 3.56 12.26
N ASP A 66 1.97 4.87 12.12
CA ASP A 66 0.90 5.62 12.76
C ASP A 66 -0.48 5.15 12.27
N MET A 67 -0.62 4.98 10.97
CA MET A 67 -1.86 4.47 10.38
C MET A 67 -2.17 3.04 10.87
N CYS A 68 -1.13 2.23 11.06
CA CYS A 68 -1.26 0.87 11.59
C CYS A 68 -1.92 0.91 12.99
N ARG A 69 -1.46 1.80 13.85
CA ARG A 69 -2.04 2.01 15.18
C ARG A 69 -3.45 2.58 15.13
N ARG A 70 -3.71 3.52 14.22
CA ARG A 70 -5.01 4.13 14.05
C ARG A 70 -6.05 3.13 13.54
N LEU A 71 -5.70 2.28 12.57
CA LEU A 71 -6.60 1.24 12.08
C LEU A 71 -7.05 0.30 13.21
N ALA A 72 -6.12 -0.08 14.07
CA ALA A 72 -6.44 -0.96 15.21
C ALA A 72 -7.33 -0.23 16.22
N ARG A 73 -6.98 1.01 16.57
CA ARG A 73 -7.66 1.76 17.64
C ARG A 73 -9.01 2.33 17.21
N GLU A 74 -9.09 2.86 15.99
CA GLU A 74 -10.27 3.57 15.51
C GLU A 74 -11.25 2.68 14.76
N GLU A 75 -10.75 1.68 14.04
CA GLU A 75 -11.58 0.83 13.17
C GLU A 75 -11.63 -0.64 13.63
N GLY A 76 -10.83 -1.02 14.62
CA GLY A 76 -10.76 -2.40 15.05
C GLY A 76 -10.11 -3.33 14.02
N ILE A 77 -9.33 -2.78 13.09
CA ILE A 77 -8.66 -3.54 12.04
C ILE A 77 -7.20 -3.72 12.43
N PHE A 78 -6.84 -4.95 12.80
CA PHE A 78 -5.47 -5.27 13.21
C PHE A 78 -4.65 -5.71 12.00
N ALA A 79 -4.26 -4.72 11.19
CA ALA A 79 -3.55 -4.91 9.94
C ALA A 79 -2.03 -4.80 10.12
N GLY A 80 -1.28 -5.35 9.17
CA GLY A 80 0.16 -5.18 9.11
C GLY A 80 0.57 -3.79 8.63
N ILE A 81 1.87 -3.50 8.69
CA ILE A 81 2.40 -2.16 8.43
C ILE A 81 2.26 -1.77 6.96
N SER A 82 2.49 -2.71 6.02
CA SER A 82 2.33 -2.42 4.60
C SER A 82 0.87 -2.15 4.22
N ALA A 83 -0.07 -2.88 4.82
CA ALA A 83 -1.50 -2.64 4.63
C ALA A 83 -1.88 -1.24 5.13
N ALA A 84 -1.31 -0.84 6.27
CA ALA A 84 -1.52 0.51 6.81
C ALA A 84 -0.90 1.58 5.91
N GLY A 85 0.24 1.31 5.31
CA GLY A 85 0.83 2.19 4.30
C GLY A 85 -0.09 2.38 3.10
N ALA A 86 -0.68 1.30 2.61
CA ALA A 86 -1.68 1.36 1.53
C ALA A 86 -2.92 2.16 1.96
N CYS A 87 -3.36 1.99 3.19
CA CYS A 87 -4.47 2.77 3.75
C CYS A 87 -4.14 4.27 3.80
N TRP A 88 -2.94 4.62 4.22
CA TRP A 88 -2.50 6.01 4.24
C TRP A 88 -2.55 6.61 2.83
N VAL A 89 -2.06 5.90 1.84
CA VAL A 89 -2.13 6.31 0.43
C VAL A 89 -3.59 6.48 -0.01
N ALA A 90 -4.45 5.52 0.34
CA ALA A 90 -5.88 5.59 0.03
C ALA A 90 -6.52 6.85 0.62
N GLN A 91 -6.14 7.24 1.83
CA GLN A 91 -6.63 8.48 2.44
C GLN A 91 -6.17 9.73 1.70
N GLN A 92 -4.94 9.75 1.19
CA GLN A 92 -4.46 10.88 0.39
C GLN A 92 -5.29 11.04 -0.89
N ILE A 93 -5.62 9.93 -1.53
CA ILE A 93 -6.47 9.94 -2.73
C ILE A 93 -7.90 10.38 -2.37
N ALA A 94 -8.44 9.89 -1.26
CA ALA A 94 -9.79 10.27 -0.80
C ALA A 94 -9.90 11.77 -0.53
N ALA A 95 -8.83 12.39 -0.03
CA ALA A 95 -8.81 13.83 0.21
C ALA A 95 -8.88 14.64 -1.09
N ARG A 96 -8.40 14.09 -2.20
CA ARG A 96 -8.45 14.74 -3.53
C ARG A 96 -9.75 14.46 -4.28
N ASP A 97 -10.38 13.33 -4.01
CA ASP A 97 -11.56 12.87 -4.76
C ASP A 97 -12.61 12.34 -3.79
N SER A 98 -13.50 13.22 -3.36
CA SER A 98 -14.52 12.92 -2.37
C SER A 98 -15.60 11.94 -2.84
N ASN A 99 -15.72 11.73 -4.14
CA ASN A 99 -16.75 10.84 -4.71
C ASN A 99 -16.18 9.48 -5.14
N ALA A 100 -14.90 9.21 -4.87
CA ALA A 100 -14.28 7.97 -5.28
C ALA A 100 -14.60 6.83 -4.31
N THR A 101 -14.77 5.63 -4.86
CA THR A 101 -14.73 4.38 -4.11
C THR A 101 -13.30 3.87 -4.19
N ILE A 102 -12.64 3.73 -3.04
CA ILE A 102 -11.22 3.38 -2.98
C ILE A 102 -11.08 2.06 -2.22
N VAL A 103 -10.35 1.13 -2.83
CA VAL A 103 -10.07 -0.19 -2.26
C VAL A 103 -8.57 -0.33 -2.07
N PHE A 104 -8.15 -0.80 -0.91
CA PHE A 104 -6.75 -1.18 -0.68
C PHE A 104 -6.67 -2.60 -0.12
N ILE A 105 -5.52 -3.23 -0.29
CA ILE A 105 -5.33 -4.62 0.12
C ILE A 105 -4.78 -4.67 1.55
N VAL A 106 -5.44 -5.43 2.41
CA VAL A 106 -4.93 -5.79 3.75
C VAL A 106 -4.26 -7.15 3.61
N CYS A 107 -2.97 -7.15 3.33
CA CYS A 107 -2.24 -8.34 2.92
C CYS A 107 -1.78 -9.22 4.08
N ASP A 108 -1.69 -8.68 5.30
CA ASP A 108 -1.37 -9.48 6.49
C ASP A 108 -1.91 -8.81 7.76
N ARG A 109 -1.69 -9.47 8.90
CA ARG A 109 -2.22 -9.04 10.19
C ARG A 109 -1.14 -8.41 11.05
N GLY A 110 -1.58 -7.58 11.99
CA GLY A 110 -0.70 -6.84 12.89
C GLY A 110 0.07 -7.74 13.88
N ASP A 111 -0.44 -8.93 14.18
CA ASP A 111 0.23 -9.85 15.11
C ASP A 111 1.63 -10.28 14.65
N ARG A 112 1.92 -10.17 13.37
CA ARG A 112 3.24 -10.46 12.82
C ARG A 112 4.29 -9.40 13.17
N TYR A 113 3.87 -8.25 13.69
CA TYR A 113 4.73 -7.09 13.91
C TYR A 113 4.81 -6.67 15.39
N LEU A 114 4.35 -7.52 16.30
CA LEU A 114 4.39 -7.22 17.74
C LEU A 114 5.81 -6.98 18.25
N SER A 115 6.80 -7.69 17.68
CA SER A 115 8.20 -7.54 18.07
C SER A 115 8.88 -6.30 17.50
N THR A 116 8.22 -5.58 16.56
CA THR A 116 8.82 -4.41 15.93
C THR A 116 8.68 -3.13 16.77
N GLY A 117 7.82 -3.15 17.78
CA GLY A 117 7.53 -1.97 18.58
C GLY A 117 6.49 -1.03 17.96
N VAL A 118 5.90 -1.38 16.82
CA VAL A 118 4.88 -0.55 16.16
C VAL A 118 3.63 -0.38 17.04
N PHE A 119 3.27 -1.42 17.78
CA PHE A 119 2.16 -1.35 18.73
C PHE A 119 2.72 -1.15 20.14
N PRO A 120 2.31 -0.09 20.85
CA PRO A 120 2.76 0.13 22.22
C PRO A 120 2.20 -0.96 23.16
N ALA A 121 2.97 -1.26 24.18
CA ALA A 121 2.58 -2.23 25.20
C ALA A 121 1.40 -1.71 26.05
#